data_d9f29448331bc6ee9dc3b6ce811e0c1a
#
_entry.id   d9f29448331bc6ee9dc3b6ce811e0c1a
#
_cell.length_a   1.000
_cell.length_b   1.000
_cell.length_c   1.000
_cell.angle_alpha   90.00
_cell.angle_beta   90.00
_cell.angle_gamma   90.00
#
_symmetry.space_group_name_H-M   'P 1'
#
loop_
_entity.id
_entity.type
_entity.pdbx_description
1 polymer ?
#
loop_
_entity_poly.entity_id
_entity_poly.type
_entity_poly.pdbx_seq_one_letter_code
_entity_poly.pdbx_strand_id
1 'polypeptide(L)'
;MAVAIQTRPRLPITSPHSFMTNLAEKNVAERLLTSVTRNPLFIRHPVPSLLFDRAGMVIEANESARSLFRCEAPALEGAPMLGLFPELAGLLGANSQVSDLRQVAVRRPDGSNFIARVQIVAPGGSTDAPLLATIEDTTEYEQELSAANKEFEAFTSAAGHDLRGPLRILKGFAEALDDECGSVLNEEGKSFLQEILKASDRMEGLIDGLLALSRASRMEMACEKLDLTTLVEIVAYDLRHGKTAREVDCTVEPNVNGWGDVRLITQALRILLGNAWKYTSRTNTGKIRFHTEIRDGRTWYCVTDNGAGFDMTHASRLFQPFIRLHRQDEFPGYGIGLATVQRIVKRHGGEIEAESAVNEGTTIRFWLPPIPPDR
;
A
#
# COMPACT_ATOMS: atom_id res chain seq x y z
N MET A 1 9.78 -39.52 28.38
CA MET A 1 10.35 -39.40 27.02
C MET A 1 10.10 -37.97 26.56
N ALA A 2 11.13 -37.13 26.64
CA ALA A 2 11.06 -35.73 26.21
C ALA A 2 11.60 -35.65 24.79
N VAL A 3 10.76 -35.18 23.86
CA VAL A 3 11.14 -34.92 22.47
C VAL A 3 11.78 -33.54 22.42
N ALA A 4 13.07 -33.51 22.15
CA ALA A 4 13.84 -32.27 21.96
C ALA A 4 13.48 -31.67 20.59
N ILE A 5 12.86 -30.49 20.60
CA ILE A 5 12.66 -29.65 19.42
C ILE A 5 13.99 -28.95 19.12
N GLN A 6 14.68 -29.38 18.07
CA GLN A 6 15.83 -28.69 17.52
C GLN A 6 15.40 -27.38 16.89
N THR A 7 15.74 -26.29 17.54
CA THR A 7 15.64 -24.93 16.97
C THR A 7 16.73 -24.73 15.91
N ARG A 8 16.34 -24.56 14.66
CA ARG A 8 17.26 -24.08 13.60
C ARG A 8 17.68 -22.63 13.91
N PRO A 9 18.93 -22.25 13.67
CA PRO A 9 19.38 -20.89 13.87
C PRO A 9 18.67 -19.95 12.90
N ARG A 10 18.08 -18.88 13.43
CA ARG A 10 17.55 -17.76 12.63
C ARG A 10 18.72 -17.07 11.95
N LEU A 11 18.73 -17.06 10.62
CA LEU A 11 19.56 -16.14 9.84
C LEU A 11 19.12 -14.70 10.16
N PRO A 12 20.03 -13.75 10.32
CA PRO A 12 19.67 -12.36 10.57
C PRO A 12 18.96 -11.82 9.32
N ILE A 13 17.76 -11.28 9.51
CA ILE A 13 17.04 -10.50 8.51
C ILE A 13 17.79 -9.17 8.38
N THR A 14 18.74 -9.12 7.46
CA THR A 14 19.34 -7.86 7.04
C THR A 14 18.29 -7.10 6.24
N SER A 15 17.95 -5.90 6.71
CA SER A 15 17.00 -5.02 6.04
C SER A 15 17.44 -4.72 4.60
N PRO A 16 16.52 -4.62 3.62
CA PRO A 16 16.84 -4.35 2.20
C PRO A 16 17.54 -3.02 1.95
N HIS A 17 17.62 -2.14 2.94
CA HIS A 17 18.27 -0.82 2.83
C HIS A 17 19.80 -0.83 2.88
N SER A 18 20.43 -1.95 3.15
CA SER A 18 21.90 -2.00 3.30
C SER A 18 22.68 -2.22 2.00
N PHE A 19 22.03 -2.52 0.88
CA PHE A 19 22.75 -2.95 -0.32
C PHE A 19 23.23 -1.80 -1.24
N MET A 20 22.74 -0.58 -1.11
CA MET A 20 23.00 0.47 -2.11
C MET A 20 23.61 1.79 -1.58
N THR A 21 24.11 1.82 -0.35
CA THR A 21 24.75 3.02 0.21
C THR A 21 26.26 2.90 0.38
N ASN A 22 26.91 2.02 -0.37
CA ASN A 22 28.35 1.86 -0.23
C ASN A 22 29.08 2.86 -1.15
N LEU A 23 29.80 3.82 -0.56
CA LEU A 23 30.70 4.76 -1.24
C LEU A 23 31.68 4.05 -2.19
N ALA A 24 31.98 2.76 -1.94
CA ALA A 24 32.82 1.93 -2.77
C ALA A 24 32.18 1.60 -4.15
N GLU A 25 30.87 1.40 -4.23
CA GLU A 25 30.17 1.12 -5.49
C GLU A 25 30.08 2.38 -6.37
N LYS A 26 29.88 3.56 -5.75
CA LYS A 26 29.94 4.84 -6.46
C LYS A 26 31.32 5.11 -7.07
N ASN A 27 32.40 4.81 -6.34
CA ASN A 27 33.77 4.89 -6.83
C ASN A 27 34.10 3.85 -7.93
N VAL A 28 33.49 2.68 -7.91
CA VAL A 28 33.63 1.68 -8.96
C VAL A 28 32.93 2.13 -10.23
N ALA A 29 31.70 2.65 -10.14
CA ALA A 29 30.98 3.18 -11.29
C ALA A 29 31.75 4.35 -11.94
N GLU A 30 32.28 5.31 -11.16
CA GLU A 30 33.10 6.41 -11.66
C GLU A 30 34.41 5.96 -12.32
N ARG A 31 35.07 4.93 -11.79
CA ARG A 31 36.28 4.34 -12.38
C ARG A 31 36.02 3.51 -13.63
N LEU A 32 34.86 2.84 -13.71
CA LEU A 32 34.45 2.06 -14.88
C LEU A 32 34.18 2.93 -16.11
N LEU A 33 33.75 4.17 -15.91
CA LEU A 33 33.36 5.09 -16.98
C LEU A 33 34.51 5.93 -17.52
N THR A 34 35.61 6.05 -16.80
CA THR A 34 36.80 6.80 -17.27
C THR A 34 37.66 6.01 -18.28
N SER A 35 37.36 4.72 -18.47
CA SER A 35 38.02 3.91 -19.51
C SER A 35 36.94 3.10 -20.26
N VAL A 36 36.28 3.76 -21.18
CA VAL A 36 35.23 3.22 -22.04
C VAL A 36 35.76 2.04 -22.88
N THR A 37 34.95 0.99 -22.94
CA THR A 37 35.07 -0.25 -23.76
C THR A 37 35.98 -1.35 -23.25
N ARG A 38 35.38 -2.50 -22.91
CA ARG A 38 35.97 -3.77 -22.52
C ARG A 38 36.75 -3.78 -21.20
N ASN A 39 36.28 -3.04 -20.18
CA ASN A 39 36.91 -3.12 -18.87
C ASN A 39 36.57 -4.47 -18.21
N PRO A 40 37.57 -5.31 -17.87
CA PRO A 40 37.35 -6.63 -17.26
C PRO A 40 36.57 -6.56 -15.94
N LEU A 41 36.64 -5.43 -15.20
CA LEU A 41 35.92 -5.24 -13.96
C LEU A 41 34.39 -5.03 -14.21
N PHE A 42 34.00 -4.38 -15.30
CA PHE A 42 32.63 -4.28 -15.71
C PHE A 42 32.10 -5.60 -16.24
N ILE A 43 32.83 -6.22 -17.17
CA ILE A 43 32.44 -7.48 -17.85
C ILE A 43 32.12 -8.58 -16.83
N ARG A 44 32.94 -8.73 -15.79
CA ARG A 44 32.82 -9.77 -14.77
C ARG A 44 32.12 -9.34 -13.50
N HIS A 45 31.51 -8.14 -13.50
CA HIS A 45 30.76 -7.66 -12.33
C HIS A 45 29.57 -8.58 -12.06
N PRO A 46 29.34 -9.00 -10.79
CA PRO A 46 28.27 -9.95 -10.46
C PRO A 46 26.85 -9.36 -10.60
N VAL A 47 26.70 -8.04 -10.54
CA VAL A 47 25.41 -7.36 -10.72
C VAL A 47 25.13 -7.20 -12.21
N PRO A 48 23.98 -7.68 -12.72
CA PRO A 48 23.55 -7.45 -14.09
C PRO A 48 23.53 -5.95 -14.43
N SER A 49 24.33 -5.56 -15.42
CA SER A 49 24.54 -4.14 -15.73
C SER A 49 24.61 -3.89 -17.24
N LEU A 50 23.96 -2.80 -17.67
CA LEU A 50 23.96 -2.33 -19.06
C LEU A 50 24.48 -0.89 -19.13
N LEU A 51 25.34 -0.61 -20.11
CA LEU A 51 25.75 0.75 -20.47
C LEU A 51 24.93 1.23 -21.67
N PHE A 52 24.40 2.45 -21.59
CA PHE A 52 23.63 3.09 -22.63
C PHE A 52 24.31 4.39 -23.07
N ASP A 53 24.18 4.71 -24.34
CA ASP A 53 24.46 6.07 -24.82
C ASP A 53 23.28 7.03 -24.46
N ARG A 54 23.46 8.30 -24.75
CA ARG A 54 22.43 9.32 -24.52
C ARG A 54 21.24 9.23 -25.48
N ALA A 55 21.37 8.50 -26.57
CA ALA A 55 20.26 8.16 -27.45
C ALA A 55 19.44 6.97 -26.94
N GLY A 56 19.90 6.35 -25.83
CA GLY A 56 19.23 5.21 -25.22
C GLY A 56 19.55 3.86 -25.89
N MET A 57 20.68 3.77 -26.61
CA MET A 57 21.13 2.53 -27.21
C MET A 57 22.11 1.84 -26.29
N VAL A 58 21.99 0.51 -26.14
CA VAL A 58 22.92 -0.30 -25.36
C VAL A 58 24.29 -0.29 -26.01
N ILE A 59 25.30 0.20 -25.31
CA ILE A 59 26.71 0.19 -25.74
C ILE A 59 27.37 -1.13 -25.39
N GLU A 60 27.14 -1.60 -24.14
CA GLU A 60 27.80 -2.79 -23.61
C GLU A 60 26.94 -3.44 -22.52
N ALA A 61 26.98 -4.77 -22.44
CA ALA A 61 26.33 -5.58 -21.42
C ALA A 61 27.37 -6.46 -20.73
N ASN A 62 27.35 -6.53 -19.38
CA ASN A 62 28.24 -7.45 -18.66
C ASN A 62 27.75 -8.92 -18.73
N GLU A 63 28.60 -9.86 -18.28
CA GLU A 63 28.27 -11.29 -18.32
C GLU A 63 27.02 -11.64 -17.53
N SER A 64 26.83 -11.00 -16.40
CA SER A 64 25.63 -11.17 -15.55
C SER A 64 24.35 -10.68 -16.23
N ALA A 65 24.41 -9.54 -16.95
CA ALA A 65 23.27 -9.07 -17.74
C ALA A 65 22.94 -9.99 -18.90
N ARG A 66 23.96 -10.50 -19.62
CA ARG A 66 23.75 -11.48 -20.70
C ARG A 66 23.07 -12.75 -20.20
N SER A 67 23.49 -13.25 -19.06
CA SER A 67 22.86 -14.40 -18.40
C SER A 67 21.40 -14.10 -18.02
N LEU A 68 21.14 -12.93 -17.43
CA LEU A 68 19.79 -12.49 -17.03
C LEU A 68 18.86 -12.34 -18.23
N PHE A 69 19.35 -11.75 -19.33
CA PHE A 69 18.60 -11.57 -20.57
C PHE A 69 18.58 -12.84 -21.46
N ARG A 70 19.30 -13.89 -21.06
CA ARG A 70 19.37 -15.18 -21.78
C ARG A 70 19.83 -15.06 -23.24
N CYS A 71 20.77 -14.16 -23.49
CA CYS A 71 21.22 -13.89 -24.84
C CYS A 71 22.71 -13.55 -24.89
N GLU A 72 23.32 -13.71 -26.07
CA GLU A 72 24.72 -13.33 -26.33
C GLU A 72 24.83 -11.79 -26.53
N ALA A 73 26.07 -11.27 -26.37
CA ALA A 73 26.36 -9.85 -26.48
C ALA A 73 25.76 -9.15 -27.70
N PRO A 74 25.83 -9.69 -28.93
CA PRO A 74 25.32 -9.03 -30.13
C PRO A 74 23.82 -8.80 -30.13
N ALA A 75 23.04 -9.52 -29.31
CA ALA A 75 21.61 -9.36 -29.22
C ALA A 75 21.19 -8.21 -28.31
N LEU A 76 22.05 -7.78 -27.39
CA LEU A 76 21.79 -6.64 -26.49
C LEU A 76 22.48 -5.36 -26.99
N GLU A 77 23.70 -5.46 -27.50
CA GLU A 77 24.47 -4.32 -28.00
C GLU A 77 23.77 -3.71 -29.22
N GLY A 78 23.51 -2.41 -29.18
CA GLY A 78 22.71 -1.71 -30.19
C GLY A 78 21.20 -1.83 -30.04
N ALA A 79 20.71 -2.55 -29.02
CA ALA A 79 19.28 -2.58 -28.74
C ALA A 79 18.82 -1.26 -28.10
N PRO A 80 17.62 -0.74 -28.44
CA PRO A 80 17.09 0.45 -27.81
C PRO A 80 16.62 0.12 -26.38
N MET A 81 16.98 0.98 -25.42
CA MET A 81 16.58 0.88 -24.01
C MET A 81 15.05 0.71 -23.85
N LEU A 82 14.27 1.44 -24.64
CA LEU A 82 12.80 1.36 -24.61
C LEU A 82 12.27 0.01 -25.07
N GLY A 83 13.03 -0.74 -25.88
CA GLY A 83 12.66 -2.10 -26.26
C GLY A 83 12.84 -3.08 -25.08
N LEU A 84 13.81 -2.85 -24.21
CA LEU A 84 14.07 -3.66 -23.02
C LEU A 84 13.26 -3.19 -21.81
N PHE A 85 13.07 -1.88 -21.66
CA PHE A 85 12.40 -1.22 -20.53
C PHE A 85 11.31 -0.25 -21.01
N PRO A 86 10.17 -0.73 -21.50
CA PRO A 86 9.14 0.14 -22.08
C PRO A 86 8.61 1.24 -21.11
N GLU A 87 8.59 0.93 -19.82
CA GLU A 87 8.07 1.83 -18.79
C GLU A 87 9.03 2.98 -18.43
N LEU A 88 10.26 2.96 -18.92
CA LEU A 88 11.28 3.99 -18.63
C LEU A 88 11.33 5.11 -19.68
N ALA A 89 10.37 5.17 -20.59
CA ALA A 89 10.30 6.14 -21.68
C ALA A 89 10.43 7.62 -21.25
N GLY A 90 9.93 7.97 -20.06
CA GLY A 90 9.96 9.34 -19.53
C GLY A 90 11.28 9.75 -18.88
N LEU A 91 12.27 8.84 -18.73
CA LEU A 91 13.49 9.09 -17.98
C LEU A 91 14.68 9.55 -18.84
N LEU A 92 14.60 9.46 -20.16
CA LEU A 92 15.66 9.87 -21.08
C LEU A 92 15.67 11.38 -21.39
N GLY A 93 14.85 12.19 -20.70
CA GLY A 93 14.83 13.66 -20.86
C GLY A 93 16.09 14.32 -20.34
N ALA A 94 16.49 15.43 -20.98
CA ALA A 94 17.77 16.11 -20.93
C ALA A 94 18.31 16.60 -19.56
N ASN A 95 17.65 16.31 -18.43
CA ASN A 95 18.05 16.79 -17.09
C ASN A 95 18.03 15.73 -15.98
N SER A 96 18.02 14.46 -16.30
CA SER A 96 17.95 13.39 -15.30
C SER A 96 19.33 13.10 -14.71
N GLN A 97 19.69 13.82 -13.65
CA GLN A 97 20.62 13.27 -12.66
C GLN A 97 19.82 12.23 -11.87
N VAL A 98 19.90 10.97 -12.29
CA VAL A 98 18.94 10.00 -11.78
C VAL A 98 19.60 9.00 -10.89
N SER A 99 18.88 8.69 -9.83
CA SER A 99 19.09 7.50 -9.04
C SER A 99 17.80 7.03 -8.38
N ASP A 100 16.69 7.08 -9.08
CA ASP A 100 15.49 6.43 -8.55
C ASP A 100 15.49 4.94 -8.89
N LEU A 101 15.50 4.13 -7.84
CA LEU A 101 15.31 2.70 -7.94
C LEU A 101 13.85 2.44 -8.33
N ARG A 102 13.61 1.87 -9.52
CA ARG A 102 12.25 1.59 -10.00
C ARG A 102 12.06 0.11 -10.27
N GLN A 103 10.89 -0.38 -9.92
CA GLN A 103 10.43 -1.69 -10.31
C GLN A 103 9.69 -1.57 -11.64
N VAL A 104 10.13 -2.32 -12.64
CA VAL A 104 9.61 -2.25 -14.02
C VAL A 104 9.52 -3.63 -14.64
N ALA A 105 8.60 -3.79 -15.60
CA ALA A 105 8.59 -4.94 -16.46
C ALA A 105 9.73 -4.82 -17.50
N VAL A 106 10.58 -5.84 -17.55
CA VAL A 106 11.73 -5.91 -18.47
C VAL A 106 11.43 -6.95 -19.53
N ARG A 107 11.67 -6.60 -20.80
CA ARG A 107 11.48 -7.50 -21.94
C ARG A 107 12.81 -8.09 -22.37
N ARG A 108 12.87 -9.42 -22.50
CA ARG A 108 14.03 -10.08 -23.08
C ARG A 108 13.96 -10.07 -24.61
N PRO A 109 15.10 -10.23 -25.32
CA PRO A 109 15.14 -10.34 -26.77
C PRO A 109 14.31 -11.52 -27.33
N ASP A 110 14.11 -12.58 -26.55
CA ASP A 110 13.25 -13.73 -26.91
C ASP A 110 11.75 -13.44 -26.78
N GLY A 111 11.38 -12.23 -26.36
CA GLY A 111 9.99 -11.80 -26.14
C GLY A 111 9.44 -12.14 -24.76
N SER A 112 10.15 -12.90 -23.91
CA SER A 112 9.74 -13.15 -22.53
C SER A 112 9.91 -11.91 -21.66
N ASN A 113 9.07 -11.78 -20.62
CA ASN A 113 9.15 -10.68 -19.67
C ASN A 113 9.54 -11.17 -18.29
N PHE A 114 10.17 -10.30 -17.51
CA PHE A 114 10.43 -10.51 -16.10
C PHE A 114 10.29 -9.19 -15.34
N ILE A 115 10.10 -9.27 -14.03
CA ILE A 115 10.01 -8.08 -13.18
C ILE A 115 11.39 -7.82 -12.59
N ALA A 116 11.89 -6.60 -12.78
CA ALA A 116 13.19 -6.23 -12.23
C ALA A 116 13.13 -4.88 -11.52
N ARG A 117 14.00 -4.75 -10.54
CA ARG A 117 14.33 -3.47 -9.94
C ARG A 117 15.51 -2.89 -10.72
N VAL A 118 15.31 -1.73 -11.32
CA VAL A 118 16.29 -1.07 -12.18
C VAL A 118 16.70 0.25 -11.56
N GLN A 119 17.99 0.47 -11.46
CA GLN A 119 18.59 1.75 -11.10
C GLN A 119 19.42 2.27 -12.25
N ILE A 120 19.20 3.53 -12.63
CA ILE A 120 19.97 4.20 -13.68
C ILE A 120 20.80 5.30 -13.05
N VAL A 121 22.11 5.29 -13.30
CA VAL A 121 23.05 6.28 -12.79
C VAL A 121 23.77 6.92 -13.96
N ALA A 122 23.92 8.25 -13.91
CA ALA A 122 24.77 9.01 -14.82
C ALA A 122 26.10 9.31 -14.11
N PRO A 123 27.13 8.49 -14.28
CA PRO A 123 28.41 8.74 -13.60
C PRO A 123 29.15 9.91 -14.21
N GLY A 124 29.73 10.75 -13.37
CA GLY A 124 30.72 11.75 -13.78
C GLY A 124 30.22 13.14 -14.13
N GLY A 125 28.94 13.48 -13.94
CA GLY A 125 28.47 14.91 -14.06
C GLY A 125 28.60 15.55 -15.45
N SER A 126 29.12 14.82 -16.45
CA SER A 126 29.22 15.27 -17.85
C SER A 126 27.92 14.96 -18.59
N THR A 127 27.44 15.93 -19.38
CA THR A 127 26.25 15.75 -20.23
C THR A 127 26.40 14.67 -21.28
N ASP A 128 27.64 14.28 -21.64
CA ASP A 128 27.94 13.29 -22.67
C ASP A 128 28.32 11.88 -22.11
N ALA A 129 28.38 11.74 -20.79
CA ALA A 129 28.73 10.45 -20.18
C ALA A 129 27.61 9.39 -20.40
N PRO A 130 27.99 8.11 -20.65
CA PRO A 130 27.02 7.03 -20.79
C PRO A 130 26.25 6.83 -19.48
N LEU A 131 25.07 6.21 -19.60
CA LEU A 131 24.21 5.83 -18.48
C LEU A 131 24.50 4.39 -18.09
N LEU A 132 24.60 4.11 -16.79
CA LEU A 132 24.72 2.75 -16.25
C LEU A 132 23.37 2.36 -15.65
N ALA A 133 22.78 1.29 -16.16
CA ALA A 133 21.65 0.63 -15.53
C ALA A 133 22.11 -0.63 -14.81
N THR A 134 21.78 -0.76 -13.52
CA THR A 134 21.90 -2.00 -12.74
C THR A 134 20.54 -2.65 -12.61
N ILE A 135 20.47 -3.97 -12.73
CA ILE A 135 19.22 -4.71 -12.86
C ILE A 135 19.22 -5.86 -11.85
N GLU A 136 18.20 -5.92 -11.02
CA GLU A 136 17.98 -7.00 -10.07
C GLU A 136 16.67 -7.71 -10.45
N ASP A 137 16.73 -9.00 -10.82
CA ASP A 137 15.53 -9.79 -11.09
C ASP A 137 14.78 -10.06 -9.78
N THR A 138 13.56 -9.56 -9.70
CA THR A 138 12.70 -9.73 -8.52
C THR A 138 11.50 -10.63 -8.81
N THR A 139 11.50 -11.32 -9.96
CA THR A 139 10.35 -12.10 -10.44
C THR A 139 9.97 -13.23 -9.47
N GLU A 140 10.94 -13.99 -9.02
CA GLU A 140 10.72 -15.12 -8.10
C GLU A 140 10.17 -14.62 -6.76
N TYR A 141 10.78 -13.59 -6.19
CA TYR A 141 10.34 -12.97 -4.95
C TYR A 141 8.91 -12.41 -5.06
N GLU A 142 8.60 -11.74 -6.16
CA GLU A 142 7.25 -11.18 -6.40
C GLU A 142 6.22 -12.31 -6.60
N GLN A 143 6.60 -13.40 -7.26
CA GLN A 143 5.74 -14.56 -7.43
C GLN A 143 5.46 -15.25 -6.09
N GLU A 144 6.48 -15.46 -5.27
CA GLU A 144 6.34 -16.04 -3.93
C GLU A 144 5.47 -15.15 -3.04
N LEU A 145 5.72 -13.84 -3.02
CA LEU A 145 4.93 -12.88 -2.28
C LEU A 145 3.47 -12.87 -2.76
N SER A 146 3.25 -12.90 -4.07
CA SER A 146 1.92 -12.98 -4.66
C SER A 146 1.20 -14.28 -4.30
N ALA A 147 1.91 -15.41 -4.36
CA ALA A 147 1.36 -16.72 -4.00
C ALA A 147 0.99 -16.78 -2.51
N ALA A 148 1.89 -16.36 -1.62
CA ALA A 148 1.65 -16.29 -0.18
C ALA A 148 0.46 -15.37 0.16
N ASN A 149 0.37 -14.21 -0.50
CA ASN A 149 -0.76 -13.31 -0.33
C ASN A 149 -2.08 -13.97 -0.79
N LYS A 150 -2.10 -14.66 -1.93
CA LYS A 150 -3.28 -15.37 -2.43
C LYS A 150 -3.72 -16.50 -1.49
N GLU A 151 -2.77 -17.25 -0.96
CA GLU A 151 -3.04 -18.34 0.00
C GLU A 151 -3.61 -17.78 1.31
N PHE A 152 -2.98 -16.75 1.88
CA PHE A 152 -3.47 -16.07 3.07
C PHE A 152 -4.88 -15.50 2.87
N GLU A 153 -5.15 -14.91 1.72
CA GLU A 153 -6.46 -14.36 1.38
C GLU A 153 -7.53 -15.45 1.21
N ALA A 154 -7.18 -16.59 0.60
CA ALA A 154 -8.08 -17.72 0.46
C ALA A 154 -8.45 -18.30 1.82
N PHE A 155 -7.44 -18.50 2.69
CA PHE A 155 -7.63 -18.94 4.08
C PHE A 155 -8.53 -17.97 4.85
N THR A 156 -8.26 -16.68 4.77
CA THR A 156 -9.02 -15.64 5.46
C THR A 156 -10.49 -15.62 5.04
N SER A 157 -10.76 -15.83 3.75
CA SER A 157 -12.13 -15.87 3.22
C SER A 157 -12.90 -17.11 3.69
N ALA A 158 -12.26 -18.28 3.67
CA ALA A 158 -12.86 -19.52 4.12
C ALA A 158 -13.13 -19.47 5.63
N ALA A 159 -12.11 -19.11 6.42
CA ALA A 159 -12.24 -19.00 7.87
C ALA A 159 -13.32 -17.99 8.29
N GLY A 160 -13.40 -16.84 7.61
CA GLY A 160 -14.44 -15.85 7.90
C GLY A 160 -15.85 -16.33 7.59
N HIS A 161 -16.03 -17.13 6.55
CA HIS A 161 -17.31 -17.76 6.25
C HIS A 161 -17.69 -18.79 7.32
N ASP A 162 -16.75 -19.66 7.68
CA ASP A 162 -17.00 -20.77 8.61
C ASP A 162 -17.22 -20.30 10.06
N LEU A 163 -16.63 -19.18 10.44
CA LEU A 163 -16.83 -18.56 11.76
C LEU A 163 -18.18 -17.84 11.90
N ARG A 164 -18.78 -17.33 10.81
CA ARG A 164 -20.08 -16.64 10.89
C ARG A 164 -21.23 -17.54 11.31
N GLY A 165 -21.23 -18.80 10.86
CA GLY A 165 -22.29 -19.75 11.18
C GLY A 165 -22.46 -19.97 12.68
N PRO A 166 -21.43 -20.50 13.37
CA PRO A 166 -21.45 -20.71 14.83
C PRO A 166 -21.72 -19.42 15.61
N LEU A 167 -21.12 -18.29 15.17
CA LEU A 167 -21.29 -17.01 15.84
C LEU A 167 -22.74 -16.51 15.79
N ARG A 168 -23.41 -16.65 14.66
CA ARG A 168 -24.82 -16.29 14.52
C ARG A 168 -25.71 -17.15 15.43
N ILE A 169 -25.38 -18.44 15.58
CA ILE A 169 -26.10 -19.33 16.48
C ILE A 169 -25.91 -18.89 17.93
N LEU A 170 -24.68 -18.63 18.37
CA LEU A 170 -24.39 -18.14 19.73
C LEU A 170 -25.12 -16.84 20.03
N LYS A 171 -25.08 -15.87 19.11
CA LYS A 171 -25.77 -14.58 19.24
C LYS A 171 -27.28 -14.78 19.32
N GLY A 172 -27.87 -15.63 18.45
CA GLY A 172 -29.29 -15.92 18.46
C GLY A 172 -29.78 -16.57 19.76
N PHE A 173 -28.99 -17.49 20.33
CA PHE A 173 -29.35 -18.07 21.66
C PHE A 173 -29.19 -17.03 22.78
N ALA A 174 -28.19 -16.16 22.72
CA ALA A 174 -28.02 -15.09 23.71
C ALA A 174 -29.18 -14.07 23.64
N GLU A 175 -29.59 -13.68 22.44
CA GLU A 175 -30.75 -12.80 22.23
C GLU A 175 -32.06 -13.45 22.71
N ALA A 176 -32.30 -14.72 22.37
CA ALA A 176 -33.47 -15.47 22.85
C ALA A 176 -33.49 -15.60 24.37
N LEU A 177 -32.33 -15.81 25.00
CA LEU A 177 -32.24 -15.89 26.46
C LEU A 177 -32.53 -14.53 27.12
N ASP A 178 -32.12 -13.40 26.49
CA ASP A 178 -32.46 -12.07 26.96
C ASP A 178 -33.97 -11.80 26.86
N ASP A 179 -34.55 -12.13 25.72
CA ASP A 179 -35.98 -11.90 25.46
C ASP A 179 -36.88 -12.77 26.37
N GLU A 180 -36.54 -14.06 26.54
CA GLU A 180 -37.40 -15.00 27.28
C GLU A 180 -37.15 -14.99 28.80
N CYS A 181 -35.89 -14.85 29.21
CA CYS A 181 -35.46 -15.02 30.59
C CYS A 181 -34.89 -13.75 31.23
N GLY A 182 -34.71 -12.66 30.49
CA GLY A 182 -34.07 -11.43 30.97
C GLY A 182 -34.74 -10.83 32.21
N SER A 183 -36.04 -11.03 32.37
CA SER A 183 -36.79 -10.54 33.53
C SER A 183 -36.58 -11.38 34.81
N VAL A 184 -36.16 -12.66 34.68
CA VAL A 184 -35.92 -13.59 35.80
C VAL A 184 -34.44 -13.74 36.14
N LEU A 185 -33.56 -13.25 35.28
CA LEU A 185 -32.11 -13.20 35.54
C LEU A 185 -31.81 -12.18 36.65
N ASN A 186 -30.92 -12.54 37.57
CA ASN A 186 -30.34 -11.59 38.49
C ASN A 186 -29.37 -10.62 37.74
N GLU A 187 -28.93 -9.54 38.39
CA GLU A 187 -28.09 -8.53 37.78
C GLU A 187 -26.76 -9.11 37.25
N GLU A 188 -26.21 -10.11 37.91
CA GLU A 188 -25.00 -10.80 37.47
C GLU A 188 -25.26 -11.59 36.18
N GLY A 189 -26.36 -12.33 36.11
CA GLY A 189 -26.78 -13.08 34.92
C GLY A 189 -27.02 -12.15 33.71
N LYS A 190 -27.68 -11.02 33.93
CA LYS A 190 -27.85 -9.98 32.89
C LYS A 190 -26.49 -9.42 32.41
N SER A 191 -25.58 -9.16 33.36
CA SER A 191 -24.24 -8.68 33.01
C SER A 191 -23.48 -9.68 32.15
N PHE A 192 -23.51 -10.97 32.49
CA PHE A 192 -22.87 -12.02 31.69
C PHE A 192 -23.48 -12.11 30.27
N LEU A 193 -24.80 -12.05 30.17
CA LEU A 193 -25.50 -12.09 28.89
C LEU A 193 -25.12 -10.91 27.99
N GLN A 194 -25.07 -9.71 28.56
CA GLN A 194 -24.61 -8.53 27.83
C GLN A 194 -23.15 -8.64 27.36
N GLU A 195 -22.26 -9.23 28.18
CA GLU A 195 -20.86 -9.44 27.77
C GLU A 195 -20.77 -10.48 26.63
N ILE A 196 -21.61 -11.52 26.63
CA ILE A 196 -21.69 -12.50 25.53
C ILE A 196 -22.15 -11.81 24.24
N LEU A 197 -23.19 -10.99 24.28
CA LEU A 197 -23.70 -10.24 23.13
C LEU A 197 -22.65 -9.27 22.60
N LYS A 198 -22.01 -8.49 23.47
CA LYS A 198 -20.90 -7.60 23.08
C LYS A 198 -19.72 -8.35 22.45
N ALA A 199 -19.35 -9.50 23.00
CA ALA A 199 -18.29 -10.34 22.46
C ALA A 199 -18.66 -10.90 21.07
N SER A 200 -19.92 -11.30 20.89
CA SER A 200 -20.46 -11.77 19.61
C SER A 200 -20.43 -10.67 18.55
N ASP A 201 -20.92 -9.49 18.87
CA ASP A 201 -20.87 -8.31 17.97
C ASP A 201 -19.43 -7.94 17.60
N ARG A 202 -18.52 -8.06 18.57
CA ARG A 202 -17.10 -7.82 18.32
C ARG A 202 -16.50 -8.83 17.34
N MET A 203 -16.80 -10.12 17.49
CA MET A 203 -16.31 -11.15 16.57
C MET A 203 -16.90 -10.96 15.17
N GLU A 204 -18.19 -10.65 15.06
CA GLU A 204 -18.83 -10.37 13.76
C GLU A 204 -18.14 -9.23 13.04
N GLY A 205 -17.90 -8.12 13.72
CA GLY A 205 -17.20 -6.97 13.13
C GLY A 205 -15.74 -7.23 12.77
N LEU A 206 -15.02 -8.10 13.52
CA LEU A 206 -13.67 -8.53 13.15
C LEU A 206 -13.67 -9.38 11.88
N ILE A 207 -14.62 -10.32 11.77
CA ILE A 207 -14.79 -11.17 10.59
C ILE A 207 -15.13 -10.31 9.37
N ASP A 208 -16.09 -9.38 9.51
CA ASP A 208 -16.49 -8.49 8.42
C ASP A 208 -15.34 -7.59 7.95
N GLY A 209 -14.60 -7.03 8.88
CA GLY A 209 -13.44 -6.21 8.57
C GLY A 209 -12.34 -7.00 7.85
N LEU A 210 -12.07 -8.23 8.31
CA LEU A 210 -11.08 -9.11 7.70
C LEU A 210 -11.48 -9.51 6.26
N LEU A 211 -12.76 -9.81 6.05
CA LEU A 211 -13.30 -10.10 4.72
C LEU A 211 -13.30 -8.86 3.81
N ALA A 212 -13.56 -7.68 4.36
CA ALA A 212 -13.47 -6.43 3.60
C ALA A 212 -12.03 -6.15 3.14
N LEU A 213 -11.04 -6.37 4.01
CA LEU A 213 -9.62 -6.25 3.68
C LEU A 213 -9.21 -7.27 2.60
N SER A 214 -9.64 -8.53 2.74
CA SER A 214 -9.41 -9.58 1.74
C SER A 214 -10.04 -9.24 0.39
N ARG A 215 -11.30 -8.78 0.36
CA ARG A 215 -11.98 -8.38 -0.89
C ARG A 215 -11.29 -7.19 -1.55
N ALA A 216 -10.89 -6.18 -0.78
CA ALA A 216 -10.17 -5.03 -1.29
C ALA A 216 -8.84 -5.43 -1.98
N SER A 217 -8.27 -6.59 -1.62
CA SER A 217 -7.06 -7.13 -2.25
C SER A 217 -7.33 -7.83 -3.59
N ARG A 218 -8.52 -8.45 -3.78
CA ARG A 218 -8.81 -9.36 -4.92
C ARG A 218 -9.60 -8.74 -6.06
N MET A 219 -10.44 -7.72 -5.76
CA MET A 219 -11.32 -7.16 -6.79
C MET A 219 -10.52 -6.75 -8.01
N GLU A 220 -10.90 -7.24 -9.18
CA GLU A 220 -10.40 -6.71 -10.44
C GLU A 220 -10.73 -5.23 -10.53
N MET A 221 -9.71 -4.39 -10.74
CA MET A 221 -9.86 -2.95 -10.72
C MET A 221 -10.30 -2.44 -12.08
N ALA A 222 -11.39 -1.68 -12.10
CA ALA A 222 -11.85 -0.93 -13.26
C ALA A 222 -11.66 0.57 -12.95
N CYS A 223 -10.46 1.09 -13.28
CA CYS A 223 -10.15 2.48 -13.02
C CYS A 223 -10.79 3.40 -14.06
N GLU A 224 -11.43 4.45 -13.57
CA GLU A 224 -12.09 5.48 -14.38
C GLU A 224 -11.91 6.87 -13.75
N LYS A 225 -12.33 7.92 -14.46
CA LYS A 225 -12.37 9.27 -13.91
C LYS A 225 -13.46 9.35 -12.83
N LEU A 226 -13.08 9.81 -11.64
CA LEU A 226 -13.94 9.92 -10.49
C LEU A 226 -14.25 11.38 -10.16
N ASP A 227 -15.49 11.68 -9.85
CA ASP A 227 -15.89 12.89 -9.15
C ASP A 227 -15.87 12.61 -7.64
N LEU A 228 -14.74 12.93 -7.00
CA LEU A 228 -14.55 12.69 -5.57
C LEU A 228 -15.43 13.59 -4.71
N THR A 229 -15.76 14.80 -5.17
CA THR A 229 -16.73 15.68 -4.48
C THR A 229 -18.07 14.97 -4.31
N THR A 230 -18.65 14.49 -5.40
CA THR A 230 -19.92 13.76 -5.38
C THR A 230 -19.84 12.49 -4.51
N LEU A 231 -18.78 11.72 -4.61
CA LEU A 231 -18.61 10.50 -3.80
C LEU A 231 -18.55 10.80 -2.30
N VAL A 232 -17.82 11.86 -1.90
CA VAL A 232 -17.75 12.30 -0.50
C VAL A 232 -19.08 12.82 0.00
N GLU A 233 -19.81 13.59 -0.81
CA GLU A 233 -21.14 14.11 -0.46
C GLU A 233 -22.16 12.99 -0.22
N ILE A 234 -22.17 11.95 -1.09
CA ILE A 234 -23.01 10.76 -0.90
C ILE A 234 -22.68 10.06 0.42
N VAL A 235 -21.39 9.82 0.70
CA VAL A 235 -20.98 9.17 1.94
C VAL A 235 -21.32 10.02 3.17
N ALA A 236 -21.10 11.34 3.11
CA ALA A 236 -21.44 12.26 4.19
C ALA A 236 -22.95 12.30 4.44
N TYR A 237 -23.76 12.26 3.38
CA TYR A 237 -25.21 12.17 3.47
C TYR A 237 -25.64 10.87 4.19
N ASP A 238 -25.09 9.72 3.80
CA ASP A 238 -25.37 8.42 4.44
C ASP A 238 -25.02 8.45 5.93
N LEU A 239 -23.87 9.02 6.31
CA LEU A 239 -23.44 9.14 7.71
C LEU A 239 -24.34 10.07 8.53
N ARG A 240 -24.83 11.15 7.93
CA ARG A 240 -25.72 12.11 8.58
C ARG A 240 -27.10 11.53 8.87
N HIS A 241 -27.61 10.63 8.02
CA HIS A 241 -28.96 10.05 8.12
C HIS A 241 -28.97 8.59 8.60
N GLY A 242 -27.80 8.01 8.89
CA GLY A 242 -27.63 6.62 9.34
C GLY A 242 -27.95 6.43 10.84
N LYS A 243 -27.70 5.20 11.32
CA LYS A 243 -27.96 4.80 12.74
C LYS A 243 -27.20 5.67 13.78
N THR A 244 -26.10 6.26 13.39
CA THR A 244 -25.29 7.17 14.21
C THR A 244 -25.51 8.62 13.85
N ALA A 245 -26.73 8.96 13.38
CA ALA A 245 -27.09 10.29 12.96
C ALA A 245 -26.75 11.32 14.04
N ARG A 246 -25.93 12.29 13.67
CA ARG A 246 -25.46 13.36 14.52
C ARG A 246 -25.18 14.59 13.67
N GLU A 247 -25.42 15.76 14.22
CA GLU A 247 -25.07 16.98 13.55
C GLU A 247 -23.56 17.19 13.57
N VAL A 248 -22.98 17.26 12.38
CA VAL A 248 -21.55 17.48 12.14
C VAL A 248 -21.41 18.47 11.01
N ASP A 249 -20.60 19.50 11.24
CA ASP A 249 -20.23 20.45 10.20
C ASP A 249 -19.25 19.75 9.23
N CYS A 250 -19.78 19.30 8.08
CA CYS A 250 -19.00 18.60 7.07
C CYS A 250 -18.89 19.47 5.82
N THR A 251 -17.69 19.95 5.54
CA THR A 251 -17.39 20.77 4.36
C THR A 251 -16.63 19.94 3.32
N VAL A 252 -17.06 20.06 2.06
CA VAL A 252 -16.49 19.33 0.92
C VAL A 252 -16.01 20.33 -0.12
N GLU A 253 -14.76 20.22 -0.54
CA GLU A 253 -14.21 21.04 -1.60
C GLU A 253 -14.87 20.69 -2.94
N PRO A 254 -15.35 21.68 -3.72
CA PRO A 254 -16.03 21.43 -4.98
C PRO A 254 -15.06 21.07 -6.10
N ASN A 255 -15.54 20.32 -7.11
CA ASN A 255 -14.82 19.98 -8.34
C ASN A 255 -13.52 19.16 -8.13
N VAL A 256 -13.42 18.39 -7.06
CA VAL A 256 -12.29 17.49 -6.81
C VAL A 256 -12.46 16.23 -7.66
N ASN A 257 -11.53 16.01 -8.57
CA ASN A 257 -11.52 14.84 -9.46
C ASN A 257 -10.33 13.95 -9.12
N GLY A 258 -10.45 12.64 -9.45
CA GLY A 258 -9.41 11.64 -9.29
C GLY A 258 -9.48 10.57 -10.35
N TRP A 259 -8.60 9.56 -10.25
CA TRP A 259 -8.58 8.38 -11.10
C TRP A 259 -8.53 7.13 -10.23
N GLY A 260 -9.40 6.15 -10.48
CA GLY A 260 -9.40 4.90 -9.71
C GLY A 260 -10.67 4.08 -9.90
N ASP A 261 -10.76 2.96 -9.19
CA ASP A 261 -11.97 2.13 -9.13
C ASP A 261 -12.99 2.76 -8.18
N VAL A 262 -14.16 3.12 -8.71
CA VAL A 262 -15.21 3.83 -7.97
C VAL A 262 -15.64 3.08 -6.70
N ARG A 263 -15.72 1.74 -6.75
CA ARG A 263 -16.19 0.90 -5.63
C ARG A 263 -15.17 0.92 -4.49
N LEU A 264 -13.88 0.75 -4.84
CA LEU A 264 -12.80 0.72 -3.86
C LEU A 264 -12.56 2.11 -3.26
N ILE A 265 -12.55 3.16 -4.06
CA ILE A 265 -12.38 4.54 -3.57
C ILE A 265 -13.57 4.95 -2.70
N THR A 266 -14.81 4.62 -3.09
CA THR A 266 -15.99 4.86 -2.24
C THR A 266 -15.88 4.13 -0.90
N GLN A 267 -15.38 2.89 -0.89
CA GLN A 267 -15.13 2.15 0.35
C GLN A 267 -14.07 2.84 1.22
N ALA A 268 -12.97 3.32 0.62
CA ALA A 268 -11.95 4.06 1.36
C ALA A 268 -12.50 5.36 1.96
N LEU A 269 -13.25 6.14 1.19
CA LEU A 269 -13.90 7.37 1.66
C LEU A 269 -14.90 7.09 2.78
N ARG A 270 -15.70 6.04 2.69
CA ARG A 270 -16.65 5.61 3.74
C ARG A 270 -15.93 5.28 5.05
N ILE A 271 -14.77 4.64 4.98
CA ILE A 271 -13.96 4.34 6.16
C ILE A 271 -13.35 5.61 6.75
N LEU A 272 -12.77 6.48 5.92
CA LEU A 272 -12.13 7.72 6.37
C LEU A 272 -13.13 8.68 7.00
N LEU A 273 -14.23 8.96 6.31
CA LEU A 273 -15.30 9.83 6.82
C LEU A 273 -15.99 9.21 8.04
N GLY A 274 -16.22 7.90 8.04
CA GLY A 274 -16.78 7.18 9.19
C GLY A 274 -15.87 7.26 10.42
N ASN A 275 -14.55 7.22 10.25
CA ASN A 275 -13.61 7.45 11.33
C ASN A 275 -13.65 8.90 11.82
N ALA A 276 -13.62 9.89 10.94
CA ALA A 276 -13.76 11.30 11.29
C ALA A 276 -15.07 11.57 12.04
N TRP A 277 -16.19 10.97 11.56
CA TRP A 277 -17.49 11.03 12.24
C TRP A 277 -17.42 10.44 13.64
N LYS A 278 -16.82 9.29 13.80
CA LYS A 278 -16.69 8.58 15.07
C LYS A 278 -15.80 9.36 16.06
N TYR A 279 -14.61 9.78 15.65
CA TYR A 279 -13.64 10.41 16.56
C TYR A 279 -14.00 11.84 16.96
N THR A 280 -14.88 12.51 16.22
CA THR A 280 -15.49 13.79 16.63
C THR A 280 -16.70 13.62 17.55
N SER A 281 -17.10 12.39 17.94
CA SER A 281 -18.34 12.16 18.73
C SER A 281 -18.31 12.75 20.13
N ARG A 282 -17.14 13.04 20.67
CA ARG A 282 -16.98 13.68 22.00
C ARG A 282 -16.66 15.17 21.90
N THR A 283 -16.62 15.73 20.70
CA THR A 283 -16.37 17.16 20.47
C THR A 283 -17.71 17.91 20.46
N ASN A 284 -17.79 19.07 21.10
CA ASN A 284 -19.02 19.87 21.18
C ASN A 284 -19.60 20.20 19.81
N THR A 285 -18.73 20.55 18.86
CA THR A 285 -19.08 20.78 17.45
C THR A 285 -18.09 19.99 16.60
N GLY A 286 -18.51 18.81 16.10
CA GLY A 286 -17.70 18.02 15.20
C GLY A 286 -17.56 18.73 13.86
N LYS A 287 -16.32 18.90 13.40
CA LYS A 287 -16.00 19.46 12.09
C LYS A 287 -15.21 18.46 11.29
N ILE A 288 -15.64 18.25 10.05
CA ILE A 288 -14.96 17.37 9.10
C ILE A 288 -14.79 18.13 7.79
N ARG A 289 -13.62 18.06 7.20
CA ARG A 289 -13.33 18.72 5.94
C ARG A 289 -12.69 17.74 4.96
N PHE A 290 -13.26 17.64 3.77
CA PHE A 290 -12.61 17.02 2.63
C PHE A 290 -12.06 18.12 1.71
N HIS A 291 -10.76 18.09 1.42
CA HIS A 291 -10.10 19.10 0.62
C HIS A 291 -8.86 18.52 -0.08
N THR A 292 -8.23 19.30 -0.93
CA THR A 292 -6.99 18.94 -1.61
C THR A 292 -5.83 19.80 -1.14
N GLU A 293 -4.62 19.21 -1.14
CA GLU A 293 -3.35 19.90 -0.90
C GLU A 293 -2.38 19.56 -2.05
N ILE A 294 -1.61 20.55 -2.49
CA ILE A 294 -0.53 20.31 -3.46
C ILE A 294 0.78 20.19 -2.69
N ARG A 295 1.44 19.01 -2.77
CA ARG A 295 2.77 18.76 -2.18
C ARG A 295 3.64 18.09 -3.22
N ASP A 296 4.83 18.62 -3.42
CA ASP A 296 5.83 18.12 -4.39
C ASP A 296 5.24 17.90 -5.80
N GLY A 297 4.36 18.82 -6.23
CA GLY A 297 3.67 18.74 -7.52
C GLY A 297 2.60 17.66 -7.64
N ARG A 298 2.24 17.00 -6.54
CA ARG A 298 1.19 15.96 -6.45
C ARG A 298 -0.04 16.50 -5.73
N THR A 299 -1.22 16.14 -6.21
CA THR A 299 -2.48 16.46 -5.52
C THR A 299 -2.78 15.39 -4.47
N TRP A 300 -2.78 15.76 -3.21
CA TRP A 300 -3.17 14.93 -2.08
C TRP A 300 -4.62 15.22 -1.72
N TYR A 301 -5.38 14.16 -1.48
CA TYR A 301 -6.77 14.22 -1.01
C TYR A 301 -6.76 14.07 0.51
N CYS A 302 -7.37 15.01 1.21
CA CYS A 302 -7.30 15.13 2.66
C CYS A 302 -8.68 15.00 3.30
N VAL A 303 -8.77 14.16 4.34
CA VAL A 303 -9.90 14.13 5.27
C VAL A 303 -9.39 14.62 6.62
N THR A 304 -9.83 15.80 7.05
CA THR A 304 -9.43 16.44 8.31
C THR A 304 -10.62 16.48 9.26
N ASP A 305 -10.40 16.12 10.52
CA ASP A 305 -11.37 16.24 11.60
C ASP A 305 -10.79 16.99 12.80
N ASN A 306 -11.64 17.55 13.65
CA ASN A 306 -11.29 18.17 14.92
C ASN A 306 -11.59 17.26 16.12
N GLY A 307 -11.47 15.96 15.95
CA GLY A 307 -11.80 14.96 16.95
C GLY A 307 -10.72 14.74 18.02
N ALA A 308 -10.74 13.58 18.64
CA ALA A 308 -9.85 13.25 19.74
C ALA A 308 -8.36 13.25 19.39
N GLY A 309 -8.01 13.11 18.10
CA GLY A 309 -6.62 12.97 17.67
C GLY A 309 -5.89 11.80 18.31
N PHE A 310 -4.59 11.67 18.07
CA PHE A 310 -3.73 10.66 18.68
C PHE A 310 -2.27 11.10 18.68
N ASP A 311 -1.44 10.41 19.48
CA ASP A 311 0.01 10.65 19.56
C ASP A 311 0.72 10.05 18.34
N MET A 312 1.44 10.88 17.58
CA MET A 312 2.19 10.51 16.37
C MET A 312 3.32 9.50 16.62
N THR A 313 3.75 9.29 17.85
CA THR A 313 4.70 8.20 18.20
C THR A 313 4.18 6.82 17.79
N HIS A 314 2.86 6.67 17.65
CA HIS A 314 2.19 5.46 17.24
C HIS A 314 1.80 5.43 15.74
N ALA A 315 2.09 6.48 14.98
CA ALA A 315 1.67 6.62 13.58
C ALA A 315 2.15 5.48 12.68
N SER A 316 3.35 4.94 12.91
CA SER A 316 3.91 3.82 12.13
C SER A 316 3.07 2.54 12.19
N ARG A 317 2.22 2.39 13.21
CA ARG A 317 1.36 1.24 13.41
C ARG A 317 -0.10 1.48 13.02
N LEU A 318 -0.47 2.72 12.69
CA LEU A 318 -1.84 3.15 12.46
C LEU A 318 -2.54 2.36 11.34
N PHE A 319 -1.78 2.01 10.31
CA PHE A 319 -2.30 1.28 9.14
C PHE A 319 -2.14 -0.24 9.24
N GLN A 320 -1.65 -0.76 10.37
CA GLN A 320 -1.57 -2.20 10.59
C GLN A 320 -2.95 -2.75 11.00
N PRO A 321 -3.35 -3.95 10.51
CA PRO A 321 -4.60 -4.58 10.91
C PRO A 321 -4.65 -4.80 12.42
N PHE A 322 -5.84 -4.68 13.00
CA PHE A 322 -6.14 -4.89 14.43
C PHE A 322 -5.48 -3.89 15.39
N ILE A 323 -4.76 -2.90 14.90
CA ILE A 323 -4.17 -1.85 15.74
C ILE A 323 -5.23 -0.77 16.03
N ARG A 324 -5.27 -0.36 17.28
CA ARG A 324 -6.13 0.70 17.80
C ARG A 324 -5.31 1.60 18.72
N LEU A 325 -5.48 2.91 18.57
CA LEU A 325 -4.80 3.91 19.40
C LEU A 325 -5.69 4.42 20.55
N HIS A 326 -7.02 4.25 20.41
CA HIS A 326 -8.01 4.55 21.45
C HIS A 326 -8.61 3.30 22.06
N ARG A 327 -9.08 3.40 23.30
CA ARG A 327 -9.75 2.31 24.01
C ARG A 327 -11.12 2.02 23.37
N GLN A 328 -11.61 0.79 23.58
CA GLN A 328 -12.88 0.34 22.97
C GLN A 328 -14.11 1.01 23.62
N ASP A 329 -14.01 1.35 24.90
CA ASP A 329 -15.03 2.07 25.66
C ASP A 329 -15.10 3.56 25.28
N GLU A 330 -14.06 4.10 24.65
CA GLU A 330 -14.02 5.47 24.16
C GLU A 330 -14.59 5.60 22.74
N PHE A 331 -14.13 4.76 21.84
CA PHE A 331 -14.58 4.77 20.44
C PHE A 331 -14.72 3.35 19.91
N PRO A 332 -15.90 2.96 19.41
CA PRO A 332 -16.13 1.61 18.88
C PRO A 332 -15.32 1.37 17.60
N GLY A 333 -14.90 0.12 17.38
CA GLY A 333 -14.24 -0.28 16.13
C GLY A 333 -13.24 -1.43 16.31
N TYR A 334 -12.77 -2.00 15.21
CA TYR A 334 -12.01 -3.26 15.20
C TYR A 334 -10.55 -3.11 14.74
N GLY A 335 -10.12 -1.89 14.36
CA GLY A 335 -8.75 -1.63 13.94
C GLY A 335 -8.39 -2.15 12.54
N ILE A 336 -9.39 -2.38 11.67
CA ILE A 336 -9.16 -2.93 10.31
C ILE A 336 -9.35 -1.85 9.24
N GLY A 337 -10.14 -0.83 9.51
CA GLY A 337 -10.54 0.16 8.52
C GLY A 337 -9.35 0.85 7.84
N LEU A 338 -8.42 1.44 8.58
CA LEU A 338 -7.27 2.15 8.00
C LEU A 338 -6.30 1.22 7.26
N ALA A 339 -6.16 -0.04 7.69
CA ALA A 339 -5.44 -1.06 6.93
C ALA A 339 -6.10 -1.33 5.56
N THR A 340 -7.44 -1.35 5.53
CA THR A 340 -8.20 -1.49 4.29
C THR A 340 -8.01 -0.28 3.37
N VAL A 341 -8.04 0.95 3.91
CA VAL A 341 -7.76 2.17 3.13
C VAL A 341 -6.36 2.14 2.54
N GLN A 342 -5.35 1.81 3.36
CA GLN A 342 -3.97 1.71 2.87
C GLN A 342 -3.84 0.67 1.75
N ARG A 343 -4.52 -0.48 1.87
CA ARG A 343 -4.51 -1.51 0.84
C ARG A 343 -5.14 -1.01 -0.46
N ILE A 344 -6.28 -0.32 -0.37
CA ILE A 344 -6.95 0.27 -1.52
C ILE A 344 -6.04 1.29 -2.21
N VAL A 345 -5.48 2.25 -1.46
CA VAL A 345 -4.61 3.29 -1.99
C VAL A 345 -3.37 2.69 -2.66
N LYS A 346 -2.70 1.74 -2.00
CA LYS A 346 -1.52 1.05 -2.57
C LYS A 346 -1.84 0.28 -3.85
N ARG A 347 -3.02 -0.34 -3.93
CA ARG A 347 -3.46 -1.02 -5.16
C ARG A 347 -3.66 -0.08 -6.34
N HIS A 348 -3.99 1.17 -6.07
CA HIS A 348 -4.05 2.23 -7.09
C HIS A 348 -2.67 2.83 -7.41
N GLY A 349 -1.58 2.31 -6.81
CA GLY A 349 -0.23 2.86 -6.96
C GLY A 349 -0.01 4.15 -6.16
N GLY A 350 -0.90 4.44 -5.20
CA GLY A 350 -0.90 5.65 -4.39
C GLY A 350 -0.16 5.51 -3.05
N GLU A 351 -0.15 6.61 -2.32
CA GLU A 351 0.45 6.75 -0.99
C GLU A 351 -0.58 7.27 0.01
N ILE A 352 -0.42 6.92 1.29
CA ILE A 352 -1.29 7.38 2.38
C ILE A 352 -0.46 7.74 3.60
N GLU A 353 -0.80 8.84 4.25
CA GLU A 353 -0.17 9.32 5.48
C GLU A 353 -1.19 9.88 6.46
N ALA A 354 -0.77 10.05 7.70
CA ALA A 354 -1.58 10.62 8.77
C ALA A 354 -0.81 11.68 9.51
N GLU A 355 -1.51 12.72 9.94
CA GLU A 355 -1.01 13.74 10.86
C GLU A 355 -2.06 13.99 11.93
N SER A 356 -1.65 14.01 13.19
CA SER A 356 -2.58 14.14 14.31
C SER A 356 -1.90 14.73 15.53
N ALA A 357 -2.69 15.40 16.37
CA ALA A 357 -2.29 15.77 17.73
C ALA A 357 -3.45 15.50 18.68
N VAL A 358 -3.11 15.09 19.90
CA VAL A 358 -4.11 14.71 20.92
C VAL A 358 -5.02 15.90 21.22
N ASN A 359 -6.34 15.71 21.10
CA ASN A 359 -7.40 16.71 21.24
C ASN A 359 -7.41 17.86 20.22
N GLU A 360 -6.60 17.76 19.16
CA GLU A 360 -6.58 18.76 18.07
C GLU A 360 -7.18 18.21 16.77
N GLY A 361 -7.37 16.88 16.71
CA GLY A 361 -7.93 16.17 15.56
C GLY A 361 -6.92 15.42 14.71
N THR A 362 -7.38 14.96 13.55
CA THR A 362 -6.59 14.12 12.65
C THR A 362 -6.78 14.56 11.20
N THR A 363 -5.71 14.52 10.43
CA THR A 363 -5.74 14.61 8.98
C THR A 363 -5.19 13.32 8.39
N ILE A 364 -6.01 12.61 7.64
CA ILE A 364 -5.55 11.50 6.78
C ILE A 364 -5.46 12.01 5.36
N ARG A 365 -4.29 11.85 4.75
CA ARG A 365 -4.01 12.26 3.37
C ARG A 365 -3.72 11.03 2.53
N PHE A 366 -4.23 11.01 1.32
CA PHE A 366 -3.86 10.00 0.35
C PHE A 366 -3.65 10.63 -1.03
N TRP A 367 -2.72 10.07 -1.76
CA TRP A 367 -2.44 10.45 -3.13
C TRP A 367 -2.78 9.29 -4.06
N LEU A 368 -3.29 9.60 -5.23
CA LEU A 368 -3.53 8.65 -6.31
C LEU A 368 -2.76 9.09 -7.55
N PRO A 369 -2.26 8.18 -8.39
CA PRO A 369 -1.66 8.51 -9.65
C PRO A 369 -2.60 9.36 -10.52
N PRO A 370 -2.07 10.30 -11.29
CA PRO A 370 -2.89 11.12 -12.18
C PRO A 370 -3.52 10.26 -13.28
N ILE A 371 -4.54 10.83 -13.93
CA ILE A 371 -5.20 10.22 -15.09
C ILE A 371 -4.14 9.96 -16.17
N PRO A 372 -4.00 8.73 -16.71
CA PRO A 372 -3.13 8.47 -17.84
C PRO A 372 -3.54 9.35 -19.03
N PRO A 373 -2.58 9.96 -19.75
CA PRO A 373 -2.89 10.88 -20.85
C PRO A 373 -3.62 10.24 -22.04
N ASP A 374 -3.66 8.89 -22.13
CA ASP A 374 -4.16 8.12 -23.29
C ASP A 374 -5.36 7.21 -22.97
N ARG A 375 -6.23 7.60 -22.03
CA ARG A 375 -7.49 6.86 -21.77
C ARG A 375 -8.70 7.78 -21.64
#